data_d423d377812618e34e4de13831c60c11
#
_entry.id   d423d377812618e34e4de13831c60c11
#
_cell.length_a   1.000
_cell.length_b   1.000
_cell.length_c   1.000
_cell.angle_alpha   90.00
_cell.angle_beta   90.00
_cell.angle_gamma   90.00
#
_symmetry.space_group_name_H-M   'P 1'
#
loop_
_entity.id
_entity.type
_entity.pdbx_description
1 polymer ?
#
loop_
_entity_poly.entity_id
_entity_poly.type
_entity_poly.pdbx_seq_one_letter_code
_entity_poly.pdbx_strand_id
1 'polypeptide(L)'
;MQYFNPTVAGAFEALEHLASAVDPVSVTEIASATRLTRGTALRVMRTLAETGVARDVGGAKYVVGARLMSIALRVNTTSTLANVVQPHLEELTRLTEETSHFAVLSRDKSLIVSVNDCSNALRVASRPGTEAWIHAAATGKAILASLPLDQRKEICSRLHYEKLTDKTIGSSKSMLEHLEQVGRKGYAMDDEEYFIGVRCLAAPVPMADAGSNQVGAIGFTAATVRFTKKQIPEFSRIIREAAAELARAFQTHHQPPADNSTSSGGRAETS
;
A
#
# COMPACT_ATOMS: atom_id res chain seq x y z
N MET A 1 2.42 -19.62 18.09
CA MET A 1 3.07 -19.42 16.76
C MET A 1 3.92 -20.64 16.40
N GLN A 2 3.27 -21.77 16.16
CA GLN A 2 3.94 -23.08 15.98
C GLN A 2 4.63 -23.25 14.59
N TYR A 3 4.38 -22.32 13.63
CA TYR A 3 4.86 -22.46 12.24
C TYR A 3 5.67 -21.27 11.74
N PHE A 4 6.12 -20.35 12.63
CA PHE A 4 6.94 -19.22 12.23
C PHE A 4 8.40 -19.68 12.02
N ASN A 5 8.96 -19.42 10.80
CA ASN A 5 10.34 -19.69 10.48
C ASN A 5 11.19 -18.41 10.52
N PRO A 6 12.04 -18.23 11.55
CA PRO A 6 12.83 -17.01 11.69
C PRO A 6 13.83 -16.78 10.55
N THR A 7 14.34 -17.85 9.93
CA THR A 7 15.27 -17.74 8.81
C THR A 7 14.58 -17.17 7.56
N VAL A 8 13.36 -17.64 7.28
CA VAL A 8 12.57 -17.09 6.16
C VAL A 8 12.22 -15.61 6.40
N ALA A 9 11.80 -15.28 7.62
CA ALA A 9 11.53 -13.88 7.98
C ALA A 9 12.78 -13.01 7.81
N GLY A 10 13.93 -13.46 8.30
CA GLY A 10 15.19 -12.74 8.16
C GLY A 10 15.69 -12.65 6.71
N ALA A 11 15.32 -13.60 5.83
CA ALA A 11 15.62 -13.50 4.41
C ALA A 11 14.83 -12.36 3.74
N PHE A 12 13.55 -12.17 4.09
CA PHE A 12 12.76 -11.03 3.62
C PHE A 12 13.30 -9.70 4.18
N GLU A 13 13.63 -9.63 5.48
CA GLU A 13 14.27 -8.45 6.07
C GLU A 13 15.57 -8.08 5.34
N ALA A 14 16.39 -9.07 4.98
CA ALA A 14 17.62 -8.86 4.20
C ALA A 14 17.32 -8.30 2.79
N LEU A 15 16.30 -8.81 2.12
CA LEU A 15 15.88 -8.30 0.80
C LEU A 15 15.33 -6.87 0.87
N GLU A 16 14.55 -6.54 1.89
CA GLU A 16 14.06 -5.19 2.14
C GLU A 16 15.24 -4.22 2.36
N HIS A 17 16.26 -4.65 3.13
CA HIS A 17 17.46 -3.85 3.37
C HIS A 17 18.28 -3.65 2.09
N LEU A 18 18.47 -4.70 1.27
CA LEU A 18 19.11 -4.59 -0.04
C LEU A 18 18.36 -3.65 -1.00
N ALA A 19 17.03 -3.73 -1.02
CA ALA A 19 16.21 -2.91 -1.90
C ALA A 19 16.23 -1.42 -1.54
N SER A 20 16.50 -1.10 -0.27
CA SER A 20 16.58 0.28 0.23
C SER A 20 17.98 0.89 0.12
N ALA A 21 19.00 0.07 -0.08
CA ALA A 21 20.40 0.52 -0.13
C ALA A 21 20.78 1.05 -1.51
N VAL A 22 21.55 2.14 -1.52
CA VAL A 22 22.15 2.70 -2.75
C VAL A 22 23.40 1.93 -3.14
N ASP A 23 24.21 1.54 -2.15
CA ASP A 23 25.47 0.83 -2.33
C ASP A 23 25.33 -0.67 -2.02
N PRO A 24 26.24 -1.53 -2.53
CA PRO A 24 26.25 -2.95 -2.20
C PRO A 24 26.42 -3.19 -0.70
N VAL A 25 25.53 -3.99 -0.11
CA VAL A 25 25.44 -4.25 1.33
C VAL A 25 26.25 -5.48 1.73
N SER A 26 27.03 -5.37 2.77
CA SER A 26 27.82 -6.49 3.32
C SER A 26 27.00 -7.42 4.21
N VAL A 27 27.44 -8.68 4.36
CA VAL A 27 26.82 -9.64 5.29
C VAL A 27 26.77 -9.10 6.73
N THR A 28 27.75 -8.31 7.14
CA THR A 28 27.79 -7.72 8.48
C THR A 28 26.69 -6.69 8.68
N GLU A 29 26.47 -5.82 7.68
CA GLU A 29 25.38 -4.84 7.70
C GLU A 29 24.02 -5.53 7.69
N ILE A 30 23.84 -6.58 6.87
CA ILE A 30 22.61 -7.39 6.87
C ILE A 30 22.37 -8.03 8.24
N ALA A 31 23.38 -8.62 8.86
CA ALA A 31 23.23 -9.20 10.19
C ALA A 31 22.87 -8.16 11.27
N SER A 32 23.35 -6.94 11.13
CA SER A 32 23.00 -5.83 12.04
C SER A 32 21.60 -5.25 11.79
N ALA A 33 21.13 -5.27 10.54
CA ALA A 33 19.82 -4.77 10.14
C ALA A 33 18.68 -5.78 10.30
N THR A 34 19.03 -7.07 10.50
CA THR A 34 18.06 -8.16 10.63
C THR A 34 18.25 -8.87 11.97
N ARG A 35 17.33 -9.76 12.31
CA ARG A 35 17.45 -10.64 13.50
C ARG A 35 18.32 -11.87 13.26
N LEU A 36 19.07 -11.94 12.14
CA LEU A 36 19.92 -13.07 11.79
C LEU A 36 21.29 -12.95 12.45
N THR A 37 21.84 -14.08 12.92
CA THR A 37 23.28 -14.13 13.24
C THR A 37 24.10 -13.97 11.96
N ARG A 38 25.35 -13.48 12.06
CA ARG A 38 26.25 -13.31 10.90
C ARG A 38 26.41 -14.59 10.08
N GLY A 39 26.52 -15.76 10.74
CA GLY A 39 26.63 -17.06 10.06
C GLY A 39 25.35 -17.43 9.31
N THR A 40 24.17 -17.12 9.87
CA THR A 40 22.88 -17.36 9.21
C THR A 40 22.67 -16.37 8.08
N ALA A 41 23.00 -15.10 8.28
CA ALA A 41 22.94 -14.08 7.22
C ALA A 41 23.79 -14.46 6.01
N LEU A 42 25.02 -14.96 6.23
CA LEU A 42 25.88 -15.44 5.14
C LEU A 42 25.25 -16.60 4.37
N ARG A 43 24.67 -17.60 5.06
CA ARG A 43 23.99 -18.72 4.40
C ARG A 43 22.77 -18.27 3.61
N VAL A 44 21.96 -17.41 4.20
CA VAL A 44 20.78 -16.81 3.54
C VAL A 44 21.22 -16.07 2.28
N MET A 45 22.20 -15.17 2.36
CA MET A 45 22.64 -14.37 1.23
C MET A 45 23.24 -15.22 0.10
N ARG A 46 23.99 -16.27 0.42
CA ARG A 46 24.48 -17.23 -0.59
C ARG A 46 23.33 -17.94 -1.28
N THR A 47 22.35 -18.44 -0.54
CA THR A 47 21.16 -19.08 -1.12
C THR A 47 20.37 -18.12 -2.00
N LEU A 48 20.18 -16.87 -1.57
CA LEU A 48 19.51 -15.83 -2.38
C LEU A 48 20.31 -15.51 -3.65
N ALA A 49 21.65 -15.53 -3.58
CA ALA A 49 22.51 -15.32 -4.75
C ALA A 49 22.48 -16.51 -5.71
N GLU A 50 22.57 -17.74 -5.23
CA GLU A 50 22.45 -18.97 -6.04
C GLU A 50 21.09 -19.06 -6.75
N THR A 51 20.02 -18.61 -6.07
CA THR A 51 18.68 -18.58 -6.67
C THR A 51 18.44 -17.36 -7.55
N GLY A 52 19.36 -16.41 -7.66
CA GLY A 52 19.27 -15.20 -8.47
C GLY A 52 18.37 -14.10 -7.88
N VAL A 53 17.90 -14.28 -6.64
CA VAL A 53 17.09 -13.28 -5.90
C VAL A 53 17.97 -12.15 -5.38
N ALA A 54 19.22 -12.45 -4.99
CA ALA A 54 20.29 -11.48 -4.78
C ALA A 54 21.40 -11.71 -5.80
N ARG A 55 22.36 -10.79 -5.90
CA ARG A 55 23.59 -10.94 -6.69
C ARG A 55 24.79 -10.59 -5.84
N ASP A 56 25.75 -11.52 -5.75
CA ASP A 56 27.06 -11.28 -5.13
C ASP A 56 27.89 -10.39 -6.07
N VAL A 57 28.44 -9.30 -5.55
CA VAL A 57 29.28 -8.35 -6.30
C VAL A 57 30.75 -8.43 -5.86
N GLY A 58 31.10 -9.47 -5.09
CA GLY A 58 32.44 -9.67 -4.53
C GLY A 58 32.59 -9.09 -3.13
N GLY A 59 33.62 -9.56 -2.38
CA GLY A 59 33.90 -9.08 -1.03
C GLY A 59 32.80 -9.37 0.00
N ALA A 60 31.98 -10.40 -0.20
CA ALA A 60 30.80 -10.72 0.60
C ALA A 60 29.79 -9.54 0.66
N LYS A 61 29.67 -8.81 -0.45
CA LYS A 61 28.69 -7.75 -0.66
C LYS A 61 27.66 -8.17 -1.69
N TYR A 62 26.41 -7.72 -1.48
CA TYR A 62 25.26 -8.15 -2.26
C TYR A 62 24.40 -6.96 -2.69
N VAL A 63 23.72 -7.13 -3.81
CA VAL A 63 22.67 -6.23 -4.32
C VAL A 63 21.45 -7.07 -4.70
N VAL A 64 20.32 -6.42 -4.96
CA VAL A 64 19.11 -7.09 -5.46
C VAL A 64 19.40 -7.80 -6.78
N GLY A 65 18.95 -9.04 -6.93
CA GLY A 65 19.11 -9.87 -8.12
C GLY A 65 17.95 -9.74 -9.09
N ALA A 66 18.20 -10.05 -10.37
CA ALA A 66 17.22 -9.92 -11.46
C ALA A 66 15.97 -10.82 -11.25
N ARG A 67 16.08 -11.93 -10.54
CA ARG A 67 14.93 -12.82 -10.28
C ARG A 67 13.86 -12.14 -9.41
N LEU A 68 14.26 -11.34 -8.41
CA LEU A 68 13.29 -10.59 -7.60
C LEU A 68 12.54 -9.57 -8.46
N MET A 69 13.26 -8.86 -9.34
CA MET A 69 12.63 -7.95 -10.30
C MET A 69 11.66 -8.69 -11.25
N SER A 70 12.05 -9.87 -11.74
CA SER A 70 11.17 -10.68 -12.61
C SER A 70 9.89 -11.13 -11.89
N ILE A 71 9.97 -11.49 -10.60
CA ILE A 71 8.81 -11.84 -9.79
C ILE A 71 7.91 -10.61 -9.63
N ALA A 72 8.47 -9.46 -9.25
CA ALA A 72 7.74 -8.21 -9.05
C ALA A 72 7.05 -7.75 -10.35
N LEU A 73 7.72 -7.81 -11.49
CA LEU A 73 7.16 -7.47 -12.80
C LEU A 73 5.99 -8.40 -13.17
N ARG A 74 6.11 -9.71 -12.97
CA ARG A 74 4.99 -10.64 -13.23
C ARG A 74 3.79 -10.38 -12.35
N VAL A 75 4.00 -10.11 -11.07
CA VAL A 75 2.92 -9.73 -10.16
C VAL A 75 2.27 -8.43 -10.64
N ASN A 76 3.05 -7.44 -11.06
CA ASN A 76 2.54 -6.15 -11.52
C ASN A 76 1.80 -6.25 -12.88
N THR A 77 2.30 -7.04 -13.83
CA THR A 77 1.67 -7.22 -15.15
C THR A 77 0.42 -8.11 -15.12
N THR A 78 0.33 -9.05 -14.20
CA THR A 78 -0.88 -9.86 -13.92
C THR A 78 -1.81 -9.19 -12.92
N SER A 79 -1.35 -8.12 -12.25
CA SER A 79 -2.11 -7.42 -11.23
C SER A 79 -3.21 -6.58 -11.87
N THR A 80 -4.42 -7.08 -11.83
CA THR A 80 -5.67 -6.33 -12.07
C THR A 80 -5.68 -5.02 -11.28
N LEU A 81 -4.97 -4.98 -10.15
CA LEU A 81 -4.90 -3.84 -9.24
C LEU A 81 -4.35 -2.57 -9.93
N ALA A 82 -3.18 -2.64 -10.58
CA ALA A 82 -2.58 -1.47 -11.22
C ALA A 82 -3.45 -0.98 -12.40
N ASN A 83 -3.97 -1.91 -13.21
CA ASN A 83 -4.81 -1.58 -14.37
C ASN A 83 -6.16 -0.98 -13.98
N VAL A 84 -6.75 -1.44 -12.86
CA VAL A 84 -8.01 -0.92 -12.35
C VAL A 84 -7.82 0.42 -11.63
N VAL A 85 -6.74 0.57 -10.87
CA VAL A 85 -6.50 1.76 -10.06
C VAL A 85 -6.02 2.96 -10.87
N GLN A 86 -5.16 2.75 -11.88
CA GLN A 86 -4.48 3.84 -12.58
C GLN A 86 -5.43 4.86 -13.23
N PRO A 87 -6.49 4.48 -13.96
CA PRO A 87 -7.43 5.46 -14.54
C PRO A 87 -8.12 6.34 -13.49
N HIS A 88 -8.41 5.80 -12.30
CA HIS A 88 -9.02 6.55 -11.21
C HIS A 88 -8.04 7.53 -10.55
N LEU A 89 -6.74 7.19 -10.49
CA LEU A 89 -5.71 8.11 -10.04
C LEU A 89 -5.52 9.26 -11.03
N GLU A 90 -5.51 8.97 -12.33
CA GLU A 90 -5.41 9.99 -13.37
C GLU A 90 -6.56 11.00 -13.28
N GLU A 91 -7.79 10.51 -13.13
CA GLU A 91 -8.95 11.38 -12.97
C GLU A 91 -8.92 12.17 -11.65
N LEU A 92 -8.52 11.54 -10.54
CA LEU A 92 -8.37 12.23 -9.26
C LEU A 92 -7.30 13.34 -9.35
N THR A 93 -6.16 13.08 -9.99
CA THR A 93 -5.12 14.07 -10.23
C THR A 93 -5.64 15.21 -11.11
N ARG A 94 -6.41 14.89 -12.16
CA ARG A 94 -7.02 15.91 -13.04
C ARG A 94 -7.97 16.82 -12.28
N LEU A 95 -8.79 16.28 -11.37
CA LEU A 95 -9.78 17.02 -10.59
C LEU A 95 -9.19 17.86 -9.45
N THR A 96 -8.08 17.38 -8.85
CA THR A 96 -7.46 18.04 -7.70
C THR A 96 -6.23 18.87 -8.06
N GLU A 97 -5.64 18.62 -9.23
CA GLU A 97 -4.34 19.16 -9.69
C GLU A 97 -3.17 18.77 -8.76
N GLU A 98 -3.35 17.72 -7.93
CA GLU A 98 -2.35 17.27 -6.96
C GLU A 98 -2.01 15.77 -7.18
N THR A 99 -0.84 15.35 -6.68
CA THR A 99 -0.38 13.95 -6.78
C THR A 99 -1.34 13.02 -6.06
N SER A 100 -1.93 12.07 -6.78
CA SER A 100 -2.80 11.03 -6.24
C SER A 100 -2.08 9.70 -6.07
N HIS A 101 -2.57 8.89 -5.15
CA HIS A 101 -2.00 7.59 -4.86
C HIS A 101 -3.03 6.60 -4.31
N PHE A 102 -2.74 5.33 -4.48
CA PHE A 102 -3.49 4.23 -3.88
C PHE A 102 -2.60 3.44 -2.95
N ALA A 103 -3.14 3.10 -1.78
CA ALA A 103 -2.39 2.37 -0.75
C ALA A 103 -3.20 1.20 -0.20
N VAL A 104 -2.49 0.20 0.30
CA VAL A 104 -3.04 -0.99 0.98
C VAL A 104 -2.45 -1.14 2.37
N LEU A 105 -3.08 -1.95 3.20
CA LEU A 105 -2.53 -2.31 4.50
C LEU A 105 -1.38 -3.31 4.34
N SER A 106 -0.21 -2.97 4.85
CA SER A 106 0.95 -3.85 4.95
C SER A 106 1.38 -3.91 6.42
N ARG A 107 1.03 -4.99 7.12
CA ARG A 107 1.26 -5.15 8.57
C ARG A 107 0.65 -3.99 9.38
N ASP A 108 1.47 -3.04 9.82
CA ASP A 108 1.11 -1.83 10.58
C ASP A 108 1.43 -0.53 9.84
N LYS A 109 1.63 -0.63 8.53
CA LYS A 109 1.94 0.48 7.62
C LYS A 109 0.90 0.62 6.52
N SER A 110 0.81 1.82 5.97
CA SER A 110 0.12 2.08 4.71
C SER A 110 1.14 2.00 3.58
N LEU A 111 1.04 0.98 2.74
CA LEU A 111 1.93 0.74 1.60
C LEU A 111 1.34 1.37 0.34
N ILE A 112 2.05 2.33 -0.24
CA ILE A 112 1.68 2.93 -1.53
C ILE A 112 1.99 1.94 -2.65
N VAL A 113 0.98 1.56 -3.43
CA VAL A 113 1.12 0.58 -4.53
C VAL A 113 0.97 1.19 -5.91
N SER A 114 0.32 2.36 -6.03
CA SER A 114 0.21 3.09 -7.30
C SER A 114 0.20 4.60 -7.05
N VAL A 115 0.73 5.36 -8.00
CA VAL A 115 0.85 6.82 -7.93
C VAL A 115 0.57 7.42 -9.30
N ASN A 116 -0.09 8.57 -9.32
CA ASN A 116 -0.17 9.45 -10.47
C ASN A 116 0.32 10.84 -10.08
N ASP A 117 1.46 11.25 -10.62
CA ASP A 117 2.08 12.54 -10.31
C ASP A 117 1.32 13.70 -10.97
N CYS A 118 1.14 14.78 -10.24
CA CYS A 118 0.67 16.03 -10.83
C CYS A 118 1.79 16.76 -11.59
N SER A 119 1.39 17.71 -12.43
CA SER A 119 2.33 18.53 -13.23
C SER A 119 2.98 19.69 -12.47
N ASN A 120 2.60 19.92 -11.21
CA ASN A 120 3.14 21.00 -10.39
C ASN A 120 4.66 20.82 -10.16
N ALA A 121 5.44 21.87 -10.43
CA ALA A 121 6.89 21.87 -10.21
C ALA A 121 7.25 21.60 -8.74
N LEU A 122 6.47 22.19 -7.81
CA LEU A 122 6.58 21.90 -6.38
C LEU A 122 5.45 20.95 -6.00
N ARG A 123 5.75 19.67 -5.84
CA ARG A 123 4.80 18.65 -5.40
C ARG A 123 5.39 17.80 -4.28
N VAL A 124 4.51 17.18 -3.51
CA VAL A 124 4.90 16.14 -2.56
C VAL A 124 5.08 14.84 -3.33
N ALA A 125 6.31 14.36 -3.39
CA ALA A 125 6.63 13.13 -4.12
C ALA A 125 6.13 11.91 -3.33
N SER A 126 5.34 11.09 -3.98
CA SER A 126 4.96 9.75 -3.54
C SER A 126 5.56 8.72 -4.50
N ARG A 127 5.90 7.54 -4.00
CA ARG A 127 6.45 6.47 -4.85
C ARG A 127 5.82 5.12 -4.49
N PRO A 128 5.51 4.27 -5.48
CA PRO A 128 5.14 2.88 -5.20
C PRO A 128 6.23 2.17 -4.38
N GLY A 129 5.81 1.35 -3.42
CA GLY A 129 6.70 0.69 -2.47
C GLY A 129 7.03 1.50 -1.20
N THR A 130 6.62 2.77 -1.12
CA THR A 130 6.79 3.57 0.11
C THR A 130 5.81 3.12 1.19
N GLU A 131 6.33 2.84 2.37
CA GLU A 131 5.55 2.58 3.58
C GLU A 131 5.41 3.83 4.43
N ALA A 132 4.18 4.16 4.80
CA ALA A 132 3.87 5.30 5.65
C ALA A 132 3.35 4.85 7.02
N TRP A 133 3.62 5.63 8.07
CA TRP A 133 3.05 5.43 9.40
C TRP A 133 1.54 5.50 9.34
N ILE A 134 0.87 4.38 9.63
CA ILE A 134 -0.58 4.22 9.43
C ILE A 134 -1.41 5.19 10.29
N HIS A 135 -0.90 5.59 11.46
CA HIS A 135 -1.60 6.51 12.36
C HIS A 135 -1.53 7.98 11.93
N ALA A 136 -0.55 8.35 11.10
CA ALA A 136 -0.36 9.72 10.63
C ALA A 136 -0.87 9.92 9.19
N ALA A 137 -0.68 8.91 8.31
CA ALA A 137 -1.10 8.99 6.90
C ALA A 137 -2.62 8.96 6.73
N ALA A 138 -3.16 9.81 5.86
CA ALA A 138 -4.60 9.81 5.53
C ALA A 138 -5.08 8.46 5.01
N THR A 139 -4.33 7.81 4.10
CA THR A 139 -4.64 6.47 3.58
C THR A 139 -4.67 5.42 4.68
N GLY A 140 -3.72 5.46 5.61
CA GLY A 140 -3.69 4.55 6.75
C GLY A 140 -4.91 4.69 7.65
N LYS A 141 -5.30 5.92 7.97
CA LYS A 141 -6.48 6.21 8.77
C LYS A 141 -7.77 5.81 8.05
N ALA A 142 -7.86 6.01 6.73
CA ALA A 142 -9.00 5.58 5.93
C ALA A 142 -9.14 4.05 5.93
N ILE A 143 -8.05 3.31 5.72
CA ILE A 143 -8.03 1.84 5.78
C ILE A 143 -8.47 1.34 7.16
N LEU A 144 -7.84 1.84 8.23
CA LEU A 144 -8.19 1.41 9.60
C LEU A 144 -9.65 1.69 9.95
N ALA A 145 -10.21 2.82 9.53
CA ALA A 145 -11.60 3.17 9.79
C ALA A 145 -12.59 2.19 9.15
N SER A 146 -12.19 1.49 8.09
CA SER A 146 -13.03 0.53 7.35
C SER A 146 -12.92 -0.91 7.84
N LEU A 147 -11.94 -1.20 8.68
CA LEU A 147 -11.79 -2.54 9.25
C LEU A 147 -12.86 -2.83 10.31
N PRO A 148 -13.21 -4.12 10.51
CA PRO A 148 -14.03 -4.54 11.65
C PRO A 148 -13.46 -4.02 12.98
N LEU A 149 -14.34 -3.67 13.93
CA LEU A 149 -13.96 -3.02 15.19
C LEU A 149 -12.87 -3.77 15.96
N ASP A 150 -12.94 -5.10 16.01
CA ASP A 150 -11.99 -5.92 16.75
C ASP A 150 -10.60 -5.88 16.11
N GLN A 151 -10.52 -6.00 14.77
CA GLN A 151 -9.26 -5.85 14.04
C GLN A 151 -8.67 -4.45 14.19
N ARG A 152 -9.52 -3.42 14.12
CA ARG A 152 -9.12 -2.02 14.33
C ARG A 152 -8.51 -1.81 15.72
N LYS A 153 -9.17 -2.33 16.77
CA LYS A 153 -8.67 -2.25 18.14
C LYS A 153 -7.36 -3.00 18.32
N GLU A 154 -7.26 -4.22 17.77
CA GLU A 154 -6.04 -5.03 17.81
C GLU A 154 -4.86 -4.28 17.17
N ILE A 155 -5.04 -3.77 15.94
CA ILE A 155 -3.98 -3.03 15.26
C ILE A 155 -3.60 -1.79 16.05
N CYS A 156 -4.58 -0.94 16.44
CA CYS A 156 -4.31 0.29 17.19
C CYS A 156 -3.60 0.04 18.53
N SER A 157 -3.82 -1.10 19.18
CA SER A 157 -3.19 -1.41 20.46
C SER A 157 -1.69 -1.75 20.34
N ARG A 158 -1.26 -2.25 19.19
CA ARG A 158 0.13 -2.67 18.92
C ARG A 158 0.96 -1.66 18.13
N LEU A 159 0.33 -0.58 17.62
CA LEU A 159 1.05 0.43 16.86
C LEU A 159 2.10 1.14 17.71
N HIS A 160 3.24 1.40 17.09
CA HIS A 160 4.16 2.41 17.57
C HIS A 160 3.69 3.79 17.06
N TYR A 161 3.35 4.68 17.97
CA TYR A 161 2.87 6.02 17.68
C TYR A 161 4.05 7.00 17.61
N GLU A 162 4.80 6.96 16.50
CA GLU A 162 5.90 7.90 16.25
C GLU A 162 5.39 9.33 16.16
N LYS A 163 5.98 10.23 16.92
CA LYS A 163 5.64 11.66 16.89
C LYS A 163 6.41 12.34 15.74
N LEU A 164 5.76 12.55 14.62
CA LEU A 164 6.35 13.18 13.43
C LEU A 164 6.21 14.71 13.47
N THR A 165 5.08 15.21 13.99
CA THR A 165 4.79 16.63 14.21
C THR A 165 4.04 16.81 15.52
N ASP A 166 3.75 18.04 15.90
CA ASP A 166 2.92 18.31 17.08
C ASP A 166 1.43 17.95 16.90
N LYS A 167 1.01 17.70 15.65
CA LYS A 167 -0.36 17.30 15.29
C LYS A 167 -0.53 15.79 15.17
N THR A 168 0.55 15.03 15.16
CA THR A 168 0.50 13.56 15.00
C THR A 168 -0.29 12.92 16.15
N ILE A 169 -1.21 12.02 15.81
CA ILE A 169 -1.96 11.22 16.80
C ILE A 169 -1.00 10.34 17.58
N GLY A 170 -0.93 10.51 18.89
CA GLY A 170 0.09 9.89 19.75
C GLY A 170 -0.39 8.72 20.61
N SER A 171 -1.62 8.22 20.46
CA SER A 171 -2.12 7.13 21.29
C SER A 171 -3.23 6.30 20.64
N SER A 172 -3.34 5.04 21.05
CA SER A 172 -4.42 4.14 20.62
C SER A 172 -5.81 4.72 20.91
N LYS A 173 -6.00 5.33 22.07
CA LYS A 173 -7.28 5.95 22.45
C LYS A 173 -7.67 7.06 21.49
N SER A 174 -6.78 8.04 21.30
CA SER A 174 -7.04 9.17 20.39
C SER A 174 -7.21 8.69 18.95
N MET A 175 -6.50 7.63 18.55
CA MET A 175 -6.63 7.04 17.22
C MET A 175 -8.03 6.43 17.04
N LEU A 176 -8.52 5.62 17.97
CA LEU A 176 -9.85 5.02 17.89
C LEU A 176 -10.96 6.07 17.83
N GLU A 177 -10.89 7.11 18.67
CA GLU A 177 -11.82 8.24 18.63
C GLU A 177 -11.79 8.97 17.27
N HIS A 178 -10.60 9.18 16.70
CA HIS A 178 -10.44 9.76 15.37
C HIS A 178 -11.03 8.89 14.28
N LEU A 179 -10.80 7.57 14.31
CA LEU A 179 -11.30 6.62 13.33
C LEU A 179 -12.85 6.52 13.31
N GLU A 180 -13.52 6.73 14.45
CA GLU A 180 -14.97 6.85 14.49
C GLU A 180 -15.46 8.07 13.69
N GLN A 181 -14.74 9.18 13.79
CA GLN A 181 -15.07 10.38 13.01
C GLN A 181 -14.83 10.16 11.51
N VAL A 182 -13.72 9.47 11.14
CA VAL A 182 -13.42 9.08 9.76
C VAL A 182 -14.54 8.20 9.19
N GLY A 183 -15.01 7.20 9.94
CA GLY A 183 -16.11 6.33 9.55
C GLY A 183 -17.40 7.10 9.26
N ARG A 184 -17.73 8.11 10.09
CA ARG A 184 -18.92 8.96 9.87
C ARG A 184 -18.78 9.90 8.66
N LYS A 185 -17.59 10.45 8.42
CA LYS A 185 -17.31 11.38 7.31
C LYS A 185 -17.12 10.67 5.98
N GLY A 186 -16.70 9.40 5.97
CA GLY A 186 -16.34 8.62 4.80
C GLY A 186 -15.00 9.01 4.18
N TYR A 187 -14.19 9.82 4.85
CA TYR A 187 -12.83 10.16 4.46
C TYR A 187 -11.94 10.45 5.68
N ALA A 188 -10.64 10.25 5.52
CA ALA A 188 -9.61 10.63 6.48
C ALA A 188 -8.78 11.81 5.95
N MET A 189 -8.23 12.58 6.87
CA MET A 189 -7.34 13.69 6.56
C MET A 189 -6.05 13.55 7.37
N ASP A 190 -4.92 13.86 6.74
CA ASP A 190 -3.67 14.22 7.39
C ASP A 190 -3.54 15.75 7.24
N ASP A 191 -3.69 16.50 8.33
CA ASP A 191 -3.53 17.97 8.37
C ASP A 191 -2.20 18.32 9.03
N GLU A 192 -1.11 18.10 8.30
CA GLU A 192 0.26 18.31 8.82
C GLU A 192 0.62 17.34 9.98
N GLU A 193 0.02 16.17 10.01
CA GLU A 193 0.33 15.13 10.99
C GLU A 193 1.59 14.36 10.61
N TYR A 194 1.82 14.15 9.31
CA TYR A 194 2.99 13.45 8.77
C TYR A 194 4.15 14.41 8.49
N PHE A 195 3.88 15.48 7.75
CA PHE A 195 4.83 16.55 7.42
C PHE A 195 4.19 17.92 7.58
N ILE A 196 4.92 18.84 8.20
CA ILE A 196 4.53 20.27 8.26
C ILE A 196 4.46 20.82 6.82
N GLY A 197 3.41 21.58 6.52
CA GLY A 197 3.18 22.16 5.20
C GLY A 197 2.51 21.19 4.20
N VAL A 198 2.17 19.97 4.60
CA VAL A 198 1.51 18.96 3.77
C VAL A 198 0.12 18.62 4.32
N ARG A 199 -0.84 18.50 3.43
CA ARG A 199 -2.20 18.02 3.74
C ARG A 199 -2.62 16.95 2.75
N CYS A 200 -3.19 15.86 3.26
CA CYS A 200 -3.68 14.76 2.46
C CYS A 200 -5.15 14.46 2.78
N LEU A 201 -5.90 14.05 1.78
CA LEU A 201 -7.19 13.39 1.95
C LEU A 201 -7.14 11.99 1.36
N ALA A 202 -7.85 11.06 2.01
CA ALA A 202 -8.02 9.70 1.51
C ALA A 202 -9.40 9.17 1.87
N ALA A 203 -9.96 8.34 1.00
CA ALA A 203 -11.18 7.58 1.28
C ALA A 203 -10.92 6.07 1.11
N PRO A 204 -11.59 5.25 1.93
CA PRO A 204 -11.43 3.80 1.87
C PRO A 204 -12.06 3.23 0.61
N VAL A 205 -11.42 2.22 0.04
CA VAL A 205 -11.89 1.48 -1.12
C VAL A 205 -12.01 0.01 -0.75
N PRO A 206 -13.22 -0.53 -0.58
CA PRO A 206 -13.42 -1.97 -0.45
C PRO A 206 -12.93 -2.68 -1.72
N MET A 207 -11.99 -3.59 -1.56
CA MET A 207 -11.48 -4.43 -2.64
C MET A 207 -12.25 -5.76 -2.55
N ALA A 208 -13.25 -5.91 -3.41
CA ALA A 208 -14.04 -7.14 -3.46
C ALA A 208 -13.18 -8.25 -4.07
N ASP A 209 -12.55 -9.04 -3.23
CA ASP A 209 -12.03 -10.34 -3.61
C ASP A 209 -12.87 -11.40 -2.94
N ALA A 210 -13.22 -12.49 -3.66
CA ALA A 210 -14.11 -13.53 -3.14
C ALA A 210 -13.52 -14.14 -1.85
N GLY A 211 -13.95 -13.63 -0.71
CA GLY A 211 -13.58 -14.11 0.62
C GLY A 211 -12.48 -13.30 1.34
N SER A 212 -11.94 -12.21 0.80
CA SER A 212 -11.01 -11.33 1.52
C SER A 212 -11.67 -10.00 1.87
N ASN A 213 -11.65 -9.63 3.16
CA ASN A 213 -12.01 -8.29 3.62
C ASN A 213 -10.87 -7.29 3.34
N GLN A 214 -10.29 -7.32 2.13
CA GLN A 214 -9.21 -6.41 1.79
C GLN A 214 -9.75 -5.02 1.54
N VAL A 215 -9.13 -4.04 2.17
CA VAL A 215 -9.44 -2.63 2.02
C VAL A 215 -8.18 -1.89 1.60
N GLY A 216 -8.27 -1.16 0.51
CA GLY A 216 -7.32 -0.13 0.14
C GLY A 216 -7.82 1.26 0.48
N ALA A 217 -7.05 2.28 0.13
CA ALA A 217 -7.49 3.67 0.17
C ALA A 217 -6.93 4.42 -1.03
N ILE A 218 -7.78 5.23 -1.66
CA ILE A 218 -7.38 6.20 -2.66
C ILE A 218 -7.23 7.57 -1.98
N GLY A 219 -6.17 8.31 -2.32
CA GLY A 219 -5.87 9.59 -1.70
C GLY A 219 -5.11 10.53 -2.63
N PHE A 220 -4.98 11.78 -2.21
CA PHE A 220 -4.07 12.74 -2.82
C PHE A 220 -3.31 13.51 -1.75
N THR A 221 -2.17 14.05 -2.13
CA THR A 221 -1.26 14.79 -1.26
C THR A 221 -0.96 16.15 -1.86
N ALA A 222 -1.11 17.21 -1.08
CA ALA A 222 -0.95 18.59 -1.52
C ALA A 222 -0.16 19.43 -0.51
N ALA A 223 0.49 20.48 -0.98
CA ALA A 223 1.02 21.52 -0.11
C ALA A 223 -0.13 22.34 0.51
N THR A 224 -0.05 22.68 1.80
CA THR A 224 -1.11 23.41 2.52
C THR A 224 -1.38 24.80 1.95
N VAL A 225 -0.43 25.38 1.21
CA VAL A 225 -0.59 26.66 0.50
C VAL A 225 -1.53 26.55 -0.71
N ARG A 226 -1.67 25.37 -1.32
CA ARG A 226 -2.62 25.12 -2.41
C ARG A 226 -3.89 24.45 -1.93
N PHE A 227 -3.78 23.48 -1.01
CA PHE A 227 -4.92 22.84 -0.39
C PHE A 227 -5.25 23.48 0.96
N THR A 228 -6.07 24.53 0.93
CA THR A 228 -6.54 25.26 2.13
C THR A 228 -7.74 24.57 2.77
N LYS A 229 -8.01 24.90 4.05
CA LYS A 229 -9.19 24.34 4.76
C LYS A 229 -10.53 24.68 4.09
N LYS A 230 -10.59 25.76 3.31
CA LYS A 230 -11.81 26.17 2.57
C LYS A 230 -12.19 25.18 1.47
N GLN A 231 -11.21 24.45 0.92
CA GLN A 231 -11.41 23.46 -0.15
C GLN A 231 -11.77 22.05 0.38
N ILE A 232 -11.68 21.82 1.69
CA ILE A 232 -12.00 20.50 2.28
C ILE A 232 -13.41 20.00 1.90
N PRO A 233 -14.49 20.79 1.94
CA PRO A 233 -15.82 20.30 1.55
C PRO A 233 -15.87 19.78 0.12
N GLU A 234 -15.27 20.49 -0.83
CA GLU A 234 -15.20 20.11 -2.24
C GLU A 234 -14.35 18.86 -2.43
N PHE A 235 -13.12 18.87 -1.95
CA PHE A 235 -12.18 17.77 -2.12
C PHE A 235 -12.63 16.51 -1.36
N SER A 236 -13.33 16.66 -0.24
CA SER A 236 -13.91 15.51 0.47
C SER A 236 -15.06 14.86 -0.32
N ARG A 237 -15.79 15.61 -1.17
CA ARG A 237 -16.77 15.04 -2.09
C ARG A 237 -16.06 14.27 -3.21
N ILE A 238 -15.09 14.91 -3.87
CA ILE A 238 -14.29 14.32 -4.97
C ILE A 238 -13.66 13.00 -4.53
N ILE A 239 -12.98 12.97 -3.38
CA ILE A 239 -12.29 11.77 -2.94
C ILE A 239 -13.24 10.61 -2.59
N ARG A 240 -14.42 10.90 -2.04
CA ARG A 240 -15.43 9.86 -1.76
C ARG A 240 -16.05 9.32 -3.05
N GLU A 241 -16.31 10.18 -4.04
CA GLU A 241 -16.80 9.77 -5.36
C GLU A 241 -15.76 8.88 -6.06
N ALA A 242 -14.49 9.30 -6.11
CA ALA A 242 -13.40 8.49 -6.68
C ALA A 242 -13.26 7.12 -5.99
N ALA A 243 -13.37 7.07 -4.66
CA ALA A 243 -13.33 5.81 -3.92
C ALA A 243 -14.51 4.89 -4.24
N ALA A 244 -15.71 5.45 -4.37
CA ALA A 244 -16.91 4.69 -4.72
C ALA A 244 -16.85 4.14 -6.16
N GLU A 245 -16.32 4.91 -7.10
CA GLU A 245 -16.12 4.47 -8.49
C GLU A 245 -15.08 3.36 -8.58
N LEU A 246 -13.94 3.53 -7.91
CA LEU A 246 -12.91 2.50 -7.87
C LEU A 246 -13.40 1.21 -7.20
N ALA A 247 -14.21 1.31 -6.14
CA ALA A 247 -14.83 0.14 -5.51
C ALA A 247 -15.75 -0.63 -6.46
N ARG A 248 -16.54 0.08 -7.29
CA ARG A 248 -17.36 -0.55 -8.35
C ARG A 248 -16.51 -1.22 -9.42
N ALA A 249 -15.40 -0.58 -9.82
CA ALA A 249 -14.48 -1.15 -10.80
C ALA A 249 -13.86 -2.48 -10.31
N PHE A 250 -13.50 -2.58 -9.03
CA PHE A 250 -13.06 -3.86 -8.45
C PHE A 250 -14.13 -4.95 -8.50
N GLN A 251 -15.39 -4.62 -8.26
CA GLN A 251 -16.50 -5.58 -8.32
C GLN A 251 -16.72 -6.14 -9.73
N THR A 252 -16.62 -5.30 -10.75
CA THR A 252 -16.82 -5.72 -12.16
C THR A 252 -15.69 -6.56 -12.71
N HIS A 253 -14.46 -6.33 -12.30
CA HIS A 253 -13.29 -7.11 -12.74
C HIS A 253 -13.21 -8.52 -12.13
N HIS A 254 -13.96 -8.80 -11.05
CA HIS A 254 -13.99 -10.11 -10.37
C HIS A 254 -15.15 -11.00 -10.77
N GLN A 255 -16.05 -10.57 -11.67
CA GLN A 255 -17.06 -11.50 -12.23
C GLN A 255 -16.36 -12.40 -13.25
N PRO A 256 -16.37 -13.75 -13.08
CA PRO A 256 -15.92 -14.66 -14.11
C PRO A 256 -16.77 -14.43 -15.38
N PRO A 257 -16.19 -14.59 -16.58
CA PRO A 257 -16.94 -14.44 -17.82
C PRO A 257 -18.17 -15.35 -17.75
N ALA A 258 -19.34 -14.81 -18.05
CA ALA A 258 -20.59 -15.57 -18.05
C ALA A 258 -20.41 -16.80 -18.95
N ASP A 259 -20.68 -17.98 -18.38
CA ASP A 259 -20.56 -19.27 -19.04
C ASP A 259 -21.58 -19.32 -20.21
N ASN A 260 -21.11 -19.04 -21.41
CA ASN A 260 -21.89 -19.09 -22.66
C ASN A 260 -22.11 -20.54 -23.14
N SER A 261 -22.21 -21.51 -22.21
CA SER A 261 -22.47 -22.90 -22.53
C SER A 261 -23.94 -23.29 -22.39
N THR A 262 -24.86 -22.55 -23.03
CA THR A 262 -26.22 -23.04 -23.26
C THR A 262 -26.78 -22.56 -24.58
N SER A 263 -26.38 -23.17 -25.69
CA SER A 263 -27.26 -23.34 -26.87
C SER A 263 -26.58 -24.24 -27.93
N SER A 264 -26.61 -25.54 -27.74
CA SER A 264 -26.65 -26.48 -28.85
C SER A 264 -27.67 -27.57 -28.54
N GLY A 265 -28.93 -27.09 -28.56
CA GLY A 265 -30.08 -27.98 -28.56
C GLY A 265 -30.09 -28.84 -29.78
N GLY A 266 -30.25 -30.11 -29.59
CA GLY A 266 -30.32 -31.17 -30.57
C GLY A 266 -31.33 -30.90 -31.66
N ARG A 267 -30.96 -31.26 -32.86
CA ARG A 267 -31.89 -31.72 -33.90
C ARG A 267 -31.74 -33.23 -33.97
N ALA A 268 -32.76 -33.91 -33.52
CA ALA A 268 -33.03 -35.27 -33.90
C ALA A 268 -33.40 -35.29 -35.38
N GLU A 269 -32.70 -36.06 -36.18
CA GLU A 269 -33.17 -36.52 -37.46
C GLU A 269 -33.57 -37.98 -37.33
N THR A 270 -34.87 -38.18 -37.50
CA THR A 270 -35.52 -39.46 -37.82
C THR A 270 -35.33 -39.78 -39.28
N SER A 271 -34.77 -40.89 -39.60
CA SER A 271 -35.19 -41.81 -40.71
C SER A 271 -34.51 -43.16 -40.54
#